data_1380f45185c49e9b13159b7f91a9f3d9
#
_entry.id   1380f45185c49e9b13159b7f91a9f3d9
#
_cell.length_a   1.000
_cell.length_b   1.000
_cell.length_c   1.000
_cell.angle_alpha   90.00
_cell.angle_beta   90.00
_cell.angle_gamma   90.00
#
_symmetry.space_group_name_H-M   'P 1'
#
loop_
_entity.id
_entity.type
_entity.pdbx_description
1 polymer ?
#
loop_
_entity_poly.entity_id
_entity_poly.type
_entity_poly.pdbx_seq_one_letter_code
_entity_poly.pdbx_strand_id
1 'polypeptide(L)'
;MKRTFAVILLLTLIFTYFTALADDYRVFILCNPKTPINVRRTPKKGGKVSGQLDFGDDVWTDGTKKNGFLHVYGITEDGEGWIFAGYAVEDQPVKLEKAWANVAASGRVMSYRWINGRKNGWVELGEDVRVYAVSEEWAVTNKGYIRTKYLEVWYE
;
A
#
# COMPACT_ATOMS: atom_id res chain seq x y z
N MET A 1 52.06 11.03 -15.06
CA MET A 1 50.82 10.52 -15.67
C MET A 1 50.34 9.14 -15.14
N LYS A 2 51.19 8.20 -14.69
CA LYS A 2 50.78 6.87 -14.21
C LYS A 2 50.04 6.86 -12.84
N ARG A 3 50.23 7.86 -11.99
CA ARG A 3 49.57 7.92 -10.65
C ARG A 3 48.13 8.46 -10.68
N THR A 4 47.78 9.28 -11.66
CA THR A 4 46.45 9.86 -11.82
C THR A 4 45.45 8.83 -12.35
N PHE A 5 45.86 7.90 -13.19
CA PHE A 5 45.01 6.82 -13.69
C PHE A 5 44.58 5.82 -12.60
N ALA A 6 45.48 5.52 -11.66
CA ALA A 6 45.17 4.59 -10.58
C ALA A 6 44.10 5.14 -9.58
N VAL A 7 44.10 6.45 -9.34
CA VAL A 7 43.12 7.10 -8.45
C VAL A 7 41.73 7.16 -9.09
N ILE A 8 41.66 7.43 -10.40
CA ILE A 8 40.40 7.46 -11.12
C ILE A 8 39.77 6.05 -11.21
N LEU A 9 40.59 5.02 -11.43
CA LEU A 9 40.12 3.63 -11.46
C LEU A 9 39.60 3.17 -10.09
N LEU A 10 40.26 3.58 -8.99
CA LEU A 10 39.83 3.25 -7.63
C LEU A 10 38.53 3.96 -7.27
N LEU A 11 38.36 5.22 -7.68
CA LEU A 11 37.12 5.98 -7.47
C LEU A 11 35.94 5.39 -8.26
N THR A 12 36.13 4.94 -9.49
CA THR A 12 35.09 4.29 -10.27
C THR A 12 34.69 2.92 -9.69
N LEU A 13 35.61 2.16 -9.11
CA LEU A 13 35.32 0.91 -8.42
C LEU A 13 34.53 1.10 -7.15
N ILE A 14 34.73 2.20 -6.39
CA ILE A 14 33.97 2.52 -5.18
C ILE A 14 32.54 2.92 -5.54
N PHE A 15 32.31 3.61 -6.66
CA PHE A 15 30.97 4.00 -7.10
C PHE A 15 30.11 2.83 -7.61
N THR A 16 30.70 1.74 -8.07
CA THR A 16 29.95 0.56 -8.55
C THR A 16 29.47 -0.35 -7.44
N TYR A 17 29.93 -0.19 -6.19
CA TYR A 17 29.44 -0.98 -5.05
C TYR A 17 28.33 -0.30 -4.25
N PHE A 18 27.93 0.93 -4.60
CA PHE A 18 26.73 1.57 -4.05
C PHE A 18 25.50 1.27 -4.92
N THR A 19 25.29 0.03 -5.30
CA THR A 19 23.91 -0.42 -5.52
C THR A 19 23.32 -0.47 -4.13
N ALA A 20 22.49 0.52 -3.80
CA ALA A 20 21.64 0.44 -2.64
C ALA A 20 20.90 -0.92 -2.74
N LEU A 21 21.29 -1.88 -1.92
CA LEU A 21 20.43 -3.00 -1.62
C LEU A 21 19.19 -2.33 -1.05
N ALA A 22 18.13 -2.33 -1.81
CA ALA A 22 16.82 -1.96 -1.26
C ALA A 22 16.60 -2.98 -0.14
N ASP A 23 16.72 -2.53 1.11
CA ASP A 23 16.43 -3.40 2.24
C ASP A 23 14.98 -3.85 2.10
N ASP A 24 14.77 -5.15 2.19
CA ASP A 24 13.44 -5.71 2.22
C ASP A 24 12.68 -5.13 3.40
N TYR A 25 11.49 -4.67 3.17
CA TYR A 25 10.65 -4.10 4.21
C TYR A 25 9.27 -4.77 4.23
N ARG A 26 8.61 -4.64 5.37
CA ARG A 26 7.29 -5.23 5.58
C ARG A 26 6.21 -4.24 5.17
N VAL A 27 5.17 -4.73 4.52
CA VAL A 27 3.94 -3.99 4.27
C VAL A 27 2.74 -4.80 4.76
N PHE A 28 1.68 -4.09 5.13
CA PHE A 28 0.42 -4.67 5.60
C PHE A 28 -0.68 -4.46 4.58
N ILE A 29 -1.67 -5.33 4.59
CA ILE A 29 -2.80 -5.26 3.67
C ILE A 29 -3.94 -4.44 4.27
N LEU A 30 -4.20 -3.28 3.67
CA LEU A 30 -5.34 -2.43 3.98
C LEU A 30 -6.41 -2.61 2.89
N CYS A 31 -7.35 -3.50 3.11
CA CYS A 31 -8.49 -3.74 2.23
C CYS A 31 -9.80 -3.75 3.03
N ASN A 32 -10.94 -3.96 2.36
CA ASN A 32 -12.17 -4.23 3.08
C ASN A 32 -12.03 -5.55 3.85
N PRO A 33 -12.24 -5.58 5.19
CA PRO A 33 -12.06 -6.80 6.00
C PRO A 33 -12.91 -8.01 5.58
N LYS A 34 -13.87 -7.82 4.69
CA LYS A 34 -14.73 -8.90 4.16
C LYS A 34 -14.31 -9.39 2.78
N THR A 35 -13.27 -8.80 2.18
CA THR A 35 -12.90 -9.07 0.79
C THR A 35 -11.39 -9.19 0.66
N PRO A 36 -10.85 -10.42 0.59
CA PRO A 36 -9.42 -10.63 0.41
C PRO A 36 -8.93 -10.07 -0.92
N ILE A 37 -7.64 -9.77 -0.99
CA ILE A 37 -6.98 -9.39 -2.22
C ILE A 37 -6.26 -10.58 -2.86
N ASN A 38 -6.14 -10.56 -4.18
CA ASN A 38 -5.46 -11.64 -4.90
C ASN A 38 -3.96 -11.40 -4.98
N VAL A 39 -3.18 -12.43 -4.70
CA VAL A 39 -1.77 -12.55 -5.08
C VAL A 39 -1.70 -13.18 -6.47
N ARG A 40 -0.90 -12.61 -7.36
CA ARG A 40 -0.81 -13.04 -8.76
C ARG A 40 0.60 -13.45 -9.12
N ARG A 41 0.73 -14.42 -10.02
CA ARG A 41 2.04 -14.84 -10.55
C ARG A 41 2.68 -13.80 -11.47
N THR A 42 1.91 -12.88 -12.02
CA THR A 42 2.39 -11.83 -12.93
C THR A 42 1.76 -10.48 -12.60
N PRO A 43 2.50 -9.36 -12.78
CA PRO A 43 2.04 -8.01 -12.43
C PRO A 43 1.05 -7.47 -13.47
N LYS A 44 -0.13 -8.10 -13.57
CA LYS A 44 -1.23 -7.65 -14.44
C LYS A 44 -2.59 -8.11 -13.93
N LYS A 45 -3.63 -7.33 -14.22
CA LYS A 45 -5.02 -7.56 -13.76
C LYS A 45 -5.57 -8.95 -14.10
N GLY A 46 -5.22 -9.53 -15.23
CA GLY A 46 -5.64 -10.87 -15.66
C GLY A 46 -4.62 -11.98 -15.33
N GLY A 47 -3.57 -11.69 -14.55
CA GLY A 47 -2.56 -12.68 -14.16
C GLY A 47 -3.17 -13.82 -13.33
N LYS A 48 -2.64 -15.05 -13.50
CA LYS A 48 -3.07 -16.22 -12.72
C LYS A 48 -2.94 -15.91 -11.23
N VAL A 49 -4.00 -16.16 -10.48
CA VAL A 49 -4.01 -16.04 -9.01
C VAL A 49 -3.24 -17.23 -8.43
N SER A 50 -2.28 -16.96 -7.55
CA SER A 50 -1.49 -17.94 -6.81
C SER A 50 -1.88 -18.04 -5.34
N GLY A 51 -2.57 -17.04 -4.80
CA GLY A 51 -3.03 -17.00 -3.43
C GLY A 51 -3.89 -15.78 -3.15
N GLN A 52 -4.28 -15.63 -1.89
CA GLN A 52 -5.04 -14.48 -1.40
C GLN A 52 -4.43 -14.00 -0.09
N LEU A 53 -4.62 -12.71 0.20
CA LEU A 53 -4.26 -12.08 1.47
C LEU A 53 -5.49 -11.41 2.03
N ASP A 54 -5.66 -11.57 3.33
CA ASP A 54 -6.73 -10.95 4.09
C ASP A 54 -6.32 -9.56 4.61
N PHE A 55 -7.29 -8.85 5.15
CA PHE A 55 -7.06 -7.61 5.86
C PHE A 55 -6.09 -7.82 7.02
N GLY A 56 -5.05 -6.99 7.10
CA GLY A 56 -4.06 -6.99 8.17
C GLY A 56 -2.93 -8.01 7.99
N ASP A 57 -2.99 -8.87 6.97
CA ASP A 57 -1.86 -9.72 6.63
C ASP A 57 -0.63 -8.87 6.33
N ASP A 58 0.53 -9.35 6.74
CA ASP A 58 1.81 -8.73 6.46
C ASP A 58 2.64 -9.56 5.48
N VAL A 59 3.39 -8.85 4.67
CA VAL A 59 4.23 -9.45 3.63
C VAL A 59 5.52 -8.67 3.45
N TRP A 60 6.55 -9.35 3.00
CA TRP A 60 7.82 -8.73 2.65
C TRP A 60 7.82 -8.25 1.21
N THR A 61 8.55 -7.17 0.94
CA THR A 61 8.71 -6.61 -0.40
C THR A 61 10.10 -5.97 -0.55
N ASP A 62 10.65 -6.07 -1.75
CA ASP A 62 11.84 -5.34 -2.20
C ASP A 62 11.49 -3.95 -2.77
N GLY A 63 10.22 -3.55 -2.69
CA GLY A 63 9.74 -2.28 -3.26
C GLY A 63 9.55 -2.29 -4.76
N THR A 64 9.86 -3.39 -5.46
CA THR A 64 9.70 -3.48 -6.92
C THR A 64 8.25 -3.31 -7.34
N LYS A 65 7.98 -2.30 -8.17
CA LYS A 65 6.65 -2.01 -8.72
C LYS A 65 6.62 -2.17 -10.23
N LYS A 66 5.60 -2.88 -10.74
CA LYS A 66 5.36 -3.03 -12.18
C LYS A 66 3.86 -3.01 -12.50
N ASN A 67 3.45 -2.19 -13.45
CA ASN A 67 2.04 -2.06 -13.88
C ASN A 67 1.03 -1.80 -12.72
N GLY A 68 1.46 -1.07 -11.67
CA GLY A 68 0.65 -0.81 -10.48
C GLY A 68 0.60 -1.96 -9.47
N PHE A 69 1.37 -3.02 -9.69
CA PHE A 69 1.54 -4.13 -8.75
C PHE A 69 2.86 -4.02 -8.02
N LEU A 70 2.87 -4.45 -6.76
CA LEU A 70 4.02 -4.56 -5.87
C LEU A 70 4.46 -6.02 -5.81
N HIS A 71 5.76 -6.27 -5.96
CA HIS A 71 6.35 -7.58 -5.74
C HIS A 71 6.38 -7.90 -4.26
N VAL A 72 5.96 -9.11 -3.89
CA VAL A 72 5.87 -9.55 -2.50
C VAL A 72 6.28 -11.00 -2.37
N TYR A 73 6.78 -11.40 -1.20
CA TYR A 73 7.21 -12.75 -0.92
C TYR A 73 6.89 -13.20 0.52
N GLY A 74 7.05 -14.50 0.77
CA GLY A 74 6.76 -15.11 2.06
C GLY A 74 5.29 -15.53 2.26
N ILE A 75 4.47 -15.61 1.18
CA ILE A 75 3.01 -15.72 1.31
C ILE A 75 2.40 -16.92 0.60
N THR A 76 3.00 -17.42 -0.46
CA THR A 76 2.42 -18.44 -1.34
C THR A 76 3.24 -19.72 -1.34
N GLU A 77 2.68 -20.83 -1.84
CA GLU A 77 3.43 -22.07 -2.07
C GLU A 77 4.68 -21.83 -2.96
N ASP A 78 4.60 -20.87 -3.89
CA ASP A 78 5.72 -20.46 -4.74
C ASP A 78 6.66 -19.46 -4.05
N GLY A 79 6.36 -19.02 -2.82
CA GLY A 79 7.16 -18.11 -2.01
C GLY A 79 7.09 -16.63 -2.42
N GLU A 80 6.64 -16.30 -3.63
CA GLU A 80 6.59 -14.93 -4.16
C GLU A 80 5.35 -14.68 -5.04
N GLY A 81 5.05 -13.39 -5.26
CA GLY A 81 3.95 -13.00 -6.12
C GLY A 81 3.80 -11.49 -6.26
N TRP A 82 2.68 -11.08 -6.82
CA TRP A 82 2.36 -9.68 -7.09
C TRP A 82 0.99 -9.32 -6.52
N ILE A 83 0.94 -8.31 -5.69
CA ILE A 83 -0.31 -7.70 -5.20
C ILE A 83 -0.53 -6.36 -5.85
N PHE A 84 -1.79 -5.91 -5.93
CA PHE A 84 -2.04 -4.54 -6.39
C PHE A 84 -1.56 -3.56 -5.31
N ALA A 85 -0.62 -2.67 -5.66
CA ALA A 85 0.07 -1.79 -4.73
C ALA A 85 -0.84 -0.82 -3.95
N GLY A 86 -2.05 -0.56 -4.48
CA GLY A 86 -3.04 0.29 -3.84
C GLY A 86 -3.73 -0.32 -2.61
N TYR A 87 -3.28 -1.49 -2.14
CA TYR A 87 -3.74 -2.12 -0.89
C TYR A 87 -2.62 -2.26 0.15
N ALA A 88 -1.39 -1.85 -0.18
CA ALA A 88 -0.25 -1.96 0.72
C ALA A 88 -0.04 -0.66 1.51
N VAL A 89 0.15 -0.79 2.82
CA VAL A 89 0.52 0.29 3.77
C VAL A 89 1.72 -0.15 4.60
N GLU A 90 2.48 0.80 5.14
CA GLU A 90 3.67 0.49 5.94
C GLU A 90 3.32 0.31 7.43
N ASP A 91 2.23 0.91 7.89
CA ASP A 91 1.73 0.77 9.25
C ASP A 91 0.69 -0.35 9.37
N GLN A 92 0.65 -1.02 10.52
CA GLN A 92 -0.31 -2.09 10.78
C GLN A 92 -1.73 -1.52 10.88
N PRO A 93 -2.66 -1.89 9.99
CA PRO A 93 -4.00 -1.35 10.00
C PRO A 93 -4.86 -1.97 11.12
N VAL A 94 -5.80 -1.17 11.63
CA VAL A 94 -6.75 -1.58 12.66
C VAL A 94 -8.13 -1.78 12.05
N LYS A 95 -8.70 -2.97 12.26
CA LYS A 95 -10.10 -3.26 11.92
C LYS A 95 -11.01 -2.57 12.93
N LEU A 96 -12.05 -1.92 12.43
CA LEU A 96 -13.05 -1.25 13.26
C LEU A 96 -14.41 -1.95 13.14
N GLU A 97 -15.04 -2.18 14.28
CA GLU A 97 -16.40 -2.70 14.36
C GLU A 97 -17.35 -1.59 14.82
N LYS A 98 -18.48 -1.45 14.09
CA LYS A 98 -19.49 -0.42 14.38
C LYS A 98 -18.94 1.02 14.48
N ALA A 99 -17.92 1.33 13.66
CA ALA A 99 -17.35 2.66 13.63
C ALA A 99 -17.93 3.50 12.48
N TRP A 100 -18.13 4.75 12.78
CA TRP A 100 -18.55 5.78 11.85
C TRP A 100 -17.54 6.92 11.87
N ALA A 101 -17.53 7.71 10.84
CA ALA A 101 -16.77 8.95 10.81
C ALA A 101 -17.58 10.05 10.13
N ASN A 102 -17.36 11.26 10.61
CA ASN A 102 -17.84 12.47 9.96
C ASN A 102 -16.72 13.12 9.18
N VAL A 103 -17.02 13.72 8.04
CA VAL A 103 -16.06 14.52 7.30
C VAL A 103 -15.89 15.86 8.01
N ALA A 104 -14.75 16.04 8.68
CA ALA A 104 -14.39 17.20 9.48
C ALA A 104 -13.53 18.24 8.74
N ALA A 105 -13.28 18.05 7.44
CA ALA A 105 -12.54 19.00 6.62
C ALA A 105 -13.34 20.27 6.36
N SER A 106 -12.69 21.35 5.95
CA SER A 106 -13.33 22.64 5.63
C SER A 106 -14.24 22.62 4.38
N GLY A 107 -14.50 21.44 3.82
CA GLY A 107 -15.34 21.23 2.65
C GLY A 107 -15.39 19.76 2.28
N ARG A 108 -15.92 19.46 1.10
CA ARG A 108 -15.98 18.09 0.61
C ARG A 108 -14.59 17.47 0.43
N VAL A 109 -14.46 16.17 0.69
CA VAL A 109 -13.22 15.41 0.52
C VAL A 109 -13.36 14.38 -0.60
N MET A 110 -12.23 14.03 -1.20
CA MET A 110 -12.18 13.01 -2.24
C MET A 110 -12.08 11.61 -1.61
N SER A 111 -12.93 10.71 -2.05
CA SER A 111 -12.75 9.27 -1.84
C SER A 111 -12.07 8.63 -3.07
N TYR A 112 -11.39 7.51 -2.84
CA TYR A 112 -10.62 6.80 -3.86
C TYR A 112 -11.04 5.33 -3.92
N ARG A 113 -10.87 4.68 -5.06
CA ARG A 113 -11.13 3.23 -5.21
C ARG A 113 -10.09 2.36 -4.50
N TRP A 114 -8.89 2.89 -4.32
CA TRP A 114 -7.75 2.29 -3.62
C TRP A 114 -6.78 3.41 -3.22
N ILE A 115 -5.82 3.11 -2.38
CA ILE A 115 -4.82 4.05 -1.87
C ILE A 115 -4.09 4.75 -3.03
N ASN A 116 -4.06 6.07 -3.01
CA ASN A 116 -3.46 6.92 -4.04
C ASN A 116 -3.94 6.62 -5.48
N GLY A 117 -5.12 6.01 -5.60
CA GLY A 117 -5.61 5.53 -6.86
C GLY A 117 -6.62 6.42 -7.55
N ARG A 118 -7.47 5.78 -8.37
CA ARG A 118 -8.52 6.47 -9.11
C ARG A 118 -9.56 7.05 -8.17
N LYS A 119 -9.94 8.31 -8.40
CA LYS A 119 -11.04 8.99 -7.71
C LYS A 119 -12.33 8.18 -7.83
N ASN A 120 -13.04 8.04 -6.71
CA ASN A 120 -14.32 7.35 -6.63
C ASN A 120 -15.49 8.34 -6.58
N GLY A 121 -15.33 9.43 -5.83
CA GLY A 121 -16.36 10.48 -5.69
C GLY A 121 -16.01 11.46 -4.59
N TRP A 122 -16.91 12.37 -4.34
CA TRP A 122 -16.83 13.32 -3.24
C TRP A 122 -17.66 12.84 -2.07
N VAL A 123 -17.22 13.19 -0.86
CA VAL A 123 -17.96 13.04 0.40
C VAL A 123 -18.08 14.44 0.98
N GLU A 124 -19.30 14.85 1.28
CA GLU A 124 -19.60 16.23 1.70
C GLU A 124 -19.22 16.45 3.18
N LEU A 125 -18.99 17.72 3.52
CA LEU A 125 -18.77 18.12 4.92
C LEU A 125 -19.99 17.69 5.76
N GLY A 126 -19.73 17.07 6.91
CA GLY A 126 -20.77 16.59 7.82
C GLY A 126 -21.48 15.32 7.37
N GLU A 127 -21.08 14.73 6.21
CA GLU A 127 -21.62 13.43 5.79
C GLU A 127 -21.02 12.31 6.64
N ASP A 128 -21.89 11.45 7.19
CA ASP A 128 -21.48 10.28 7.94
C ASP A 128 -21.10 9.14 7.01
N VAL A 129 -19.94 8.57 7.25
CA VAL A 129 -19.44 7.40 6.52
C VAL A 129 -19.17 6.25 7.49
N ARG A 130 -19.53 5.04 7.11
CA ARG A 130 -19.17 3.85 7.87
C ARG A 130 -17.71 3.52 7.63
N VAL A 131 -16.93 3.33 8.70
CA VAL A 131 -15.52 2.98 8.65
C VAL A 131 -15.34 1.50 8.99
N TYR A 132 -14.61 0.79 8.16
CA TYR A 132 -14.32 -0.65 8.32
C TYR A 132 -12.93 -0.91 8.88
N ALA A 133 -11.98 -0.06 8.51
CA ALA A 133 -10.59 -0.18 8.92
C ALA A 133 -9.85 1.15 8.75
N VAL A 134 -8.78 1.34 9.51
CA VAL A 134 -7.91 2.51 9.43
C VAL A 134 -6.44 2.11 9.49
N SER A 135 -5.62 2.87 8.81
CA SER A 135 -4.17 3.00 8.99
C SER A 135 -3.86 4.44 9.39
N GLU A 136 -2.59 4.79 9.60
CA GLU A 136 -2.22 6.17 9.95
C GLU A 136 -2.74 7.18 8.92
N GLU A 137 -2.65 6.88 7.63
CA GLU A 137 -3.00 7.80 6.57
C GLU A 137 -4.36 7.56 5.92
N TRP A 138 -4.89 6.33 5.97
CA TRP A 138 -6.04 5.93 5.18
C TRP A 138 -7.11 5.20 5.98
N ALA A 139 -8.36 5.52 5.70
CA ALA A 139 -9.51 4.79 6.17
C ALA A 139 -10.21 4.07 5.01
N VAL A 140 -10.61 2.83 5.24
CA VAL A 140 -11.50 2.05 4.37
C VAL A 140 -12.94 2.32 4.80
N THR A 141 -13.74 2.91 3.93
CA THR A 141 -15.12 3.30 4.22
C THR A 141 -16.10 2.69 3.22
N ASN A 142 -17.40 2.86 3.48
CA ASN A 142 -18.46 2.51 2.51
C ASN A 142 -18.45 3.40 1.25
N LYS A 143 -17.70 4.49 1.24
CA LYS A 143 -17.49 5.37 0.09
C LYS A 143 -16.16 5.11 -0.64
N GLY A 144 -15.33 4.18 -0.16
CA GLY A 144 -13.98 3.91 -0.64
C GLY A 144 -12.91 4.36 0.35
N TYR A 145 -11.71 4.62 -0.16
CA TYR A 145 -10.57 5.05 0.66
C TYR A 145 -10.60 6.57 0.84
N ILE A 146 -10.49 7.02 2.09
CA ILE A 146 -10.44 8.44 2.47
C ILE A 146 -9.21 8.65 3.36
N ARG A 147 -8.55 9.80 3.26
CA ARG A 147 -7.45 10.15 4.16
C ARG A 147 -7.97 10.33 5.58
N THR A 148 -7.38 9.63 6.55
CA THR A 148 -7.79 9.66 7.98
C THR A 148 -7.83 11.06 8.55
N LYS A 149 -6.90 11.94 8.16
CA LYS A 149 -6.85 13.35 8.60
C LYS A 149 -8.10 14.20 8.31
N TYR A 150 -9.01 13.71 7.48
CA TYR A 150 -10.25 14.40 7.12
C TYR A 150 -11.46 13.81 7.85
N LEU A 151 -11.26 12.83 8.72
CA LEU A 151 -12.32 12.09 9.39
C LEU A 151 -12.22 12.24 10.90
N GLU A 152 -13.35 12.54 11.53
CA GLU A 152 -13.53 12.33 12.97
C GLU A 152 -14.27 11.01 13.18
N VAL A 153 -13.59 10.03 13.77
CA VAL A 153 -14.11 8.68 13.96
C VAL A 153 -14.75 8.55 15.34
N TRP A 154 -15.93 7.94 15.40
CA TRP A 154 -16.59 7.54 16.65
C TRP A 154 -17.13 6.11 16.58
N TYR A 155 -17.47 5.55 17.73
CA TYR A 155 -17.97 4.19 17.89
C TYR A 155 -19.39 4.20 18.46
N GLU A 156 -20.23 3.27 17.99
CA GLU A 156 -21.54 2.97 18.57
C GLU A 156 -21.42 2.03 19.76
#